data_b4acc9df05764f474022b7a805f61917
#
_entry.id   b4acc9df05764f474022b7a805f61917
#
_cell.length_a   1.000
_cell.length_b   1.000
_cell.length_c   1.000
_cell.angle_alpha   90.00
_cell.angle_beta   90.00
_cell.angle_gamma   90.00
#
_symmetry.space_group_name_H-M   'P 1'
#
loop_
_entity.id
_entity.type
_entity.pdbx_description
1 polymer ?
#
loop_
_entity_poly.entity_id
_entity_poly.type
_entity_poly.pdbx_seq_one_letter_code
_entity_poly.pdbx_strand_id
1 'polypeptide(L)'
;MAIWHCTAATPRKTPCLFWKCAASAIAAAKGIIIADTKFEFGLDADGTLTLMDEVLTPDSSRFWPAESYQEGINPPSYDKQFVRDWLEQVQIDGKPWNKTPPAPRVPNEVIARTAAKYQEAMARLTA
;
A
#
# COMPACT_ATOMS: atom_id res chain seq x y z
N MET A 1 7.95 18.31 -11.13
CA MET A 1 7.52 16.92 -10.92
C MET A 1 6.05 16.98 -10.47
N ALA A 2 5.12 16.56 -11.29
CA ALA A 2 3.70 16.60 -10.98
C ALA A 2 3.28 15.22 -10.46
N ILE A 3 2.86 15.14 -9.19
CA ILE A 3 2.31 13.93 -8.60
C ILE A 3 0.81 13.91 -8.90
N TRP A 4 0.36 12.97 -9.68
CA TRP A 4 -1.06 12.82 -10.00
C TRP A 4 -1.67 11.75 -9.08
N HIS A 5 -2.53 12.18 -8.17
CA HIS A 5 -3.37 11.26 -7.42
C HIS A 5 -4.58 10.86 -8.28
N CYS A 6 -4.63 9.61 -8.69
CA CYS A 6 -5.78 9.08 -9.42
C CYS A 6 -6.90 8.77 -8.41
N THR A 7 -7.81 9.72 -8.21
CA THR A 7 -9.09 9.48 -7.53
C THR A 7 -10.14 9.06 -8.55
N ALA A 8 -11.09 8.22 -8.14
CA ALA A 8 -12.10 7.57 -8.98
C ALA A 8 -13.06 8.49 -9.76
N ALA A 9 -12.83 9.80 -9.79
CA ALA A 9 -13.80 10.78 -10.26
C ALA A 9 -13.70 11.22 -11.74
N THR A 10 -12.76 10.68 -12.55
CA THR A 10 -12.64 11.07 -13.96
C THR A 10 -12.61 9.86 -14.89
N PRO A 11 -13.70 9.57 -15.63
CA PRO A 11 -13.82 8.33 -16.41
C PRO A 11 -13.28 8.40 -17.85
N ARG A 12 -12.28 9.21 -18.16
CA ARG A 12 -11.75 9.23 -19.53
C ARG A 12 -10.22 9.34 -19.61
N LYS A 13 -9.59 8.23 -20.01
CA LYS A 13 -8.26 8.14 -20.64
C LYS A 13 -7.02 8.32 -19.75
N THR A 14 -7.05 7.94 -18.50
CA THR A 14 -5.83 7.91 -17.70
C THR A 14 -5.29 6.48 -17.61
N PRO A 15 -4.04 6.21 -18.05
CA PRO A 15 -3.44 4.88 -18.00
C PRO A 15 -3.53 4.22 -16.61
N CYS A 16 -3.38 5.01 -15.54
CA CYS A 16 -3.49 4.54 -14.17
C CYS A 16 -4.84 3.89 -13.83
N LEU A 17 -5.96 4.40 -14.37
CA LEU A 17 -7.28 3.82 -14.13
C LEU A 17 -7.41 2.44 -14.80
N PHE A 18 -6.92 2.31 -16.03
CA PHE A 18 -6.88 1.02 -16.74
C PHE A 18 -6.07 -0.02 -15.96
N TRP A 19 -4.85 0.32 -15.54
CA TRP A 19 -3.98 -0.56 -14.78
C TRP A 19 -4.59 -0.94 -13.43
N LYS A 20 -5.19 0.03 -12.71
CA LYS A 20 -5.87 -0.25 -11.44
C LYS A 20 -7.06 -1.20 -11.64
N CYS A 21 -7.89 -0.98 -12.66
CA CYS A 21 -9.05 -1.84 -12.92
C CYS A 21 -8.63 -3.28 -13.28
N ALA A 22 -7.64 -3.45 -14.16
CA ALA A 22 -7.13 -4.76 -14.52
C ALA A 22 -6.52 -5.49 -13.32
N ALA A 23 -5.66 -4.82 -12.56
CA ALA A 23 -5.05 -5.38 -11.36
C ALA A 23 -6.08 -5.71 -10.28
N SER A 24 -7.10 -4.86 -10.08
CA SER A 24 -8.17 -5.12 -9.12
C SER A 24 -8.99 -6.37 -9.48
N ALA A 25 -9.25 -6.61 -10.76
CA ALA A 25 -9.95 -7.81 -11.21
C ALA A 25 -9.11 -9.08 -10.93
N ILE A 26 -7.81 -9.04 -11.22
CA ILE A 26 -6.88 -10.15 -10.94
C ILE A 26 -6.79 -10.41 -9.43
N ALA A 27 -6.60 -9.36 -8.65
CA ALA A 27 -6.47 -9.47 -7.20
C ALA A 27 -7.77 -9.97 -6.54
N ALA A 28 -8.93 -9.52 -7.00
CA ALA A 28 -10.23 -9.96 -6.50
C ALA A 28 -10.45 -11.46 -6.70
N ALA A 29 -10.03 -12.02 -7.84
CA ALA A 29 -10.08 -13.46 -8.10
C ALA A 29 -9.18 -14.27 -7.12
N LYS A 30 -8.21 -13.62 -6.50
CA LYS A 30 -7.31 -14.18 -5.48
C LYS A 30 -7.69 -13.80 -4.04
N GLY A 31 -8.89 -13.26 -3.84
CA GLY A 31 -9.39 -12.86 -2.52
C GLY A 31 -8.72 -11.60 -1.95
N ILE A 32 -8.18 -10.73 -2.80
CA ILE A 32 -7.53 -9.48 -2.40
C ILE A 32 -8.28 -8.29 -3.00
N ILE A 33 -8.60 -7.30 -2.17
CA ILE A 33 -9.15 -6.01 -2.58
C ILE A 33 -8.01 -4.99 -2.64
N ILE A 34 -7.77 -4.39 -3.81
CA ILE A 34 -6.90 -3.22 -3.94
C ILE A 34 -7.72 -1.98 -3.64
N ALA A 35 -7.66 -1.51 -2.41
CA ALA A 35 -8.46 -0.37 -1.95
C ALA A 35 -8.03 0.93 -2.62
N ASP A 36 -6.75 1.23 -2.56
CA ASP A 36 -6.13 2.35 -3.25
C ASP A 36 -4.72 2.00 -3.72
N THR A 37 -4.19 2.83 -4.59
CA THR A 37 -2.82 2.70 -5.10
C THR A 37 -2.30 4.07 -5.50
N LYS A 38 -0.99 4.23 -5.43
CA LYS A 38 -0.26 5.40 -5.87
C LYS A 38 0.47 5.07 -7.16
N PHE A 39 0.39 5.94 -8.15
CA PHE A 39 1.21 5.91 -9.34
C PHE A 39 2.03 7.18 -9.42
N GLU A 40 3.28 7.06 -9.80
CA GLU A 40 4.15 8.18 -10.10
C GLU A 40 4.50 8.19 -11.58
N PHE A 41 4.37 9.34 -12.23
CA PHE A 41 4.69 9.53 -13.63
C PHE A 41 5.64 10.73 -13.78
N GLY A 42 6.57 10.62 -14.71
CA GLY A 42 7.44 11.69 -15.14
C GLY A 42 7.49 11.78 -16.65
N LEU A 43 8.06 12.86 -17.17
CA LEU A 43 8.42 12.96 -18.58
C LEU A 43 9.90 12.64 -18.71
N ASP A 44 10.25 11.80 -19.66
CA ASP A 44 11.64 11.55 -20.03
C ASP A 44 12.21 12.71 -20.86
N ALA A 45 13.45 12.57 -21.34
CA ALA A 45 14.13 13.60 -22.11
C ALA A 45 13.42 13.93 -23.44
N ASP A 46 12.68 12.99 -23.98
CA ASP A 46 11.94 13.11 -25.24
C ASP A 46 10.49 13.59 -25.02
N GLY A 47 10.11 13.88 -23.77
CA GLY A 47 8.76 14.29 -23.41
C GLY A 47 7.75 13.15 -23.34
N THR A 48 8.20 11.89 -23.34
CA THR A 48 7.33 10.72 -23.23
C THR A 48 6.92 10.51 -21.79
N LEU A 49 5.62 10.28 -21.55
CA LEU A 49 5.09 9.98 -20.23
C LEU A 49 5.54 8.59 -19.79
N THR A 50 6.37 8.56 -18.76
CA THR A 50 6.99 7.34 -18.23
C THR A 50 6.49 7.05 -16.83
N LEU A 51 6.09 5.79 -16.57
CA LEU A 51 5.76 5.32 -15.23
C LEU A 51 7.06 5.21 -14.42
N MET A 52 7.04 5.80 -13.24
CA MET A 52 8.17 5.84 -12.31
C MET A 52 7.78 5.12 -11.02
N ASP A 53 8.82 4.66 -10.29
CA ASP A 53 8.66 4.00 -9.02
C ASP A 53 7.84 2.69 -9.06
N GLU A 54 7.69 2.04 -7.93
CA GLU A 54 6.92 0.83 -7.79
C GLU A 54 5.42 1.08 -7.95
N VAL A 55 4.71 0.11 -8.49
CA VAL A 55 3.26 0.18 -8.68
C VAL A 55 2.57 -1.10 -8.23
N LEU A 56 1.39 -0.96 -7.67
CA LEU A 56 0.50 -2.09 -7.33
C LEU A 56 1.16 -3.13 -6.42
N THR A 57 2.11 -2.70 -5.59
CA THR A 57 2.70 -3.51 -4.54
C THR A 57 1.97 -3.30 -3.22
N PRO A 58 2.07 -4.21 -2.24
CA PRO A 58 1.52 -3.96 -0.91
C PRO A 58 2.13 -2.74 -0.19
N ASP A 59 3.27 -2.21 -0.66
CA ASP A 59 3.89 -1.00 -0.11
C ASP A 59 3.32 0.29 -0.74
N SER A 60 3.12 0.32 -2.06
CA SER A 60 2.54 1.45 -2.79
C SER A 60 1.00 1.47 -2.76
N SER A 61 0.36 0.39 -2.31
CA SER A 61 -1.08 0.17 -2.37
C SER A 61 -1.60 -0.43 -1.07
N ARG A 62 -2.87 -0.19 -0.72
CA ARG A 62 -3.54 -0.91 0.36
C ARG A 62 -4.23 -2.16 -0.19
N PHE A 63 -3.74 -3.31 0.21
CA PHE A 63 -4.31 -4.61 -0.09
C PHE A 63 -5.07 -5.13 1.13
N TRP A 64 -6.36 -5.41 0.97
CA TRP A 64 -7.21 -5.95 2.02
C TRP A 64 -7.62 -7.39 1.72
N PRO A 65 -7.63 -8.29 2.71
CA PRO A 65 -8.26 -9.58 2.55
C PRO A 65 -9.76 -9.41 2.29
N ALA A 66 -10.27 -10.00 1.21
CA ALA A 66 -11.69 -9.88 0.86
C ALA A 66 -12.60 -10.50 1.93
N GLU A 67 -12.14 -11.57 2.58
CA GLU A 67 -12.86 -12.27 3.64
C GLU A 67 -13.09 -11.44 4.91
N SER A 68 -12.22 -10.45 5.18
CA SER A 68 -12.32 -9.60 6.37
C SER A 68 -12.87 -8.20 6.06
N TYR A 69 -13.22 -7.94 4.81
CA TYR A 69 -13.77 -6.64 4.43
C TYR A 69 -15.19 -6.46 4.95
N GLN A 70 -15.42 -5.35 5.64
CA GLN A 70 -16.73 -4.87 6.04
C GLN A 70 -16.80 -3.37 5.77
N GLU A 71 -17.96 -2.92 5.28
CA GLU A 71 -18.18 -1.50 5.03
C GLU A 71 -18.15 -0.69 6.33
N GLY A 72 -17.48 0.45 6.31
CA GLY A 72 -17.39 1.36 7.47
C GLY A 72 -16.28 1.05 8.46
N ILE A 73 -15.56 -0.06 8.32
CA ILE A 73 -14.38 -0.35 9.13
C ILE A 73 -13.13 -0.51 8.27
N ASN A 74 -11.98 -0.20 8.87
CA ASN A 74 -10.69 -0.37 8.19
C ASN A 74 -10.18 -1.80 8.43
N PRO A 75 -10.19 -2.69 7.42
CA PRO A 75 -9.76 -4.06 7.60
C PRO A 75 -8.24 -4.15 7.79
N PRO A 76 -7.74 -5.26 8.36
CA PRO A 76 -6.30 -5.50 8.40
C PRO A 76 -5.73 -5.51 6.99
N SER A 77 -4.65 -4.78 6.78
CA SER A 77 -3.98 -4.66 5.49
C SER A 77 -2.77 -5.58 5.38
N TYR A 78 -2.38 -5.93 4.15
CA TYR A 78 -1.14 -6.66 3.86
C TYR A 78 0.10 -5.77 3.81
N ASP A 79 0.00 -4.53 4.28
CA ASP A 79 1.06 -3.54 4.25
C ASP A 79 1.80 -3.39 5.59
N LYS A 80 2.54 -2.31 5.70
CA LYS A 80 3.30 -1.89 6.89
C LYS A 80 2.44 -1.37 8.06
N GLN A 81 1.14 -1.68 8.10
CA GLN A 81 0.24 -1.15 9.13
C GLN A 81 0.67 -1.58 10.55
N PHE A 82 1.18 -2.81 10.72
CA PHE A 82 1.71 -3.26 12.01
C PHE A 82 2.85 -2.39 12.54
N VAL A 83 3.75 -1.94 11.65
CA VAL A 83 4.83 -1.04 12.02
C VAL A 83 4.28 0.34 12.38
N ARG A 84 3.31 0.84 11.64
CA ARG A 84 2.67 2.14 11.92
C ARG A 84 1.94 2.12 13.25
N ASP A 85 1.12 1.09 13.50
CA ASP A 85 0.37 0.94 14.75
C ASP A 85 1.32 0.85 15.95
N TRP A 86 2.44 0.12 15.80
CA TRP A 86 3.47 0.07 16.83
C TRP A 86 4.12 1.43 17.05
N LEU A 87 4.48 2.16 15.98
CA LEU A 87 5.09 3.50 16.08
C LEU A 87 4.17 4.53 16.74
N GLU A 88 2.87 4.38 16.61
CA GLU A 88 1.89 5.26 17.27
C GLU A 88 1.75 4.96 18.77
N GLN A 89 2.04 3.72 19.18
CA GLN A 89 1.92 3.28 20.57
C GLN A 89 3.25 3.33 21.34
N VAL A 90 4.39 3.39 20.63
CA VAL A 90 5.70 3.37 21.27
C VAL A 90 5.92 4.60 22.14
N GLN A 91 6.46 4.35 23.33
CA GLN A 91 6.83 5.40 24.28
C GLN A 91 8.35 5.42 24.48
N ILE A 92 8.89 6.63 24.56
CA ILE A 92 10.29 6.89 24.91
C ILE A 92 10.25 7.74 26.20
N ASP A 93 10.88 7.25 27.25
CA ASP A 93 10.89 7.91 28.57
C ASP A 93 9.47 8.22 29.11
N GLY A 94 8.52 7.31 28.87
CA GLY A 94 7.13 7.44 29.33
C GLY A 94 6.27 8.43 28.55
N LYS A 95 6.76 8.94 27.42
CA LYS A 95 6.02 9.84 26.51
C LYS A 95 5.89 9.22 25.13
N PRO A 96 4.78 9.46 24.40
CA PRO A 96 4.67 9.06 23.01
C PRO A 96 5.84 9.59 22.18
N TRP A 97 6.36 8.76 21.28
CA TRP A 97 7.45 9.18 20.39
C TRP A 97 7.00 10.35 19.50
N ASN A 98 7.78 11.40 19.50
CA ASN A 98 7.49 12.66 18.79
C ASN A 98 7.79 12.62 17.28
N LYS A 99 8.10 11.44 16.74
CA LYS A 99 8.43 11.20 15.32
C LYS A 99 9.71 11.92 14.83
N THR A 100 10.60 12.24 15.76
CA THR A 100 11.91 12.82 15.43
C THR A 100 13.05 11.81 15.62
N PRO A 101 14.14 11.90 14.86
CA PRO A 101 15.32 11.05 15.08
C PRO A 101 15.92 11.21 16.49
N PRO A 102 16.51 10.13 17.04
CA PRO A 102 16.62 8.80 16.46
C PRO A 102 15.30 8.03 16.54
N ALA A 103 15.02 7.24 15.50
CA ALA A 103 13.83 6.40 15.50
C ALA A 103 14.00 5.23 16.50
N PRO A 104 12.92 4.82 17.20
CA PRO A 104 12.97 3.67 18.06
C PRO A 104 13.20 2.39 17.25
N ARG A 105 13.94 1.44 17.84
CA ARG A 105 14.17 0.14 17.19
C ARG A 105 12.90 -0.68 17.18
N VAL A 106 12.44 -1.06 16.00
CA VAL A 106 11.26 -1.91 15.83
C VAL A 106 11.54 -3.30 16.39
N PRO A 107 10.67 -3.87 17.25
CA PRO A 107 10.82 -5.22 17.77
C PRO A 107 10.81 -6.27 16.66
N ASN A 108 11.59 -7.33 16.83
CA ASN A 108 11.67 -8.42 15.86
C ASN A 108 10.31 -9.08 15.61
N GLU A 109 9.44 -9.14 16.61
CA GLU A 109 8.08 -9.66 16.45
C GLU A 109 7.24 -8.82 15.47
N VAL A 110 7.30 -7.50 15.55
CA VAL A 110 6.60 -6.59 14.64
C VAL A 110 7.14 -6.76 13.22
N ILE A 111 8.47 -6.88 13.07
CA ILE A 111 9.13 -7.13 11.78
C ILE A 111 8.66 -8.47 11.20
N ALA A 112 8.67 -9.54 11.99
CA ALA A 112 8.27 -10.87 11.55
C ALA A 112 6.79 -10.91 11.13
N ARG A 113 5.89 -10.27 11.89
CA ARG A 113 4.47 -10.17 11.53
C ARG A 113 4.24 -9.38 10.23
N THR A 114 4.97 -8.30 10.04
CA THR A 114 4.92 -7.51 8.80
C THR A 114 5.42 -8.35 7.61
N ALA A 115 6.56 -9.01 7.73
CA ALA A 115 7.10 -9.89 6.69
C ALA A 115 6.12 -11.03 6.34
N ALA A 116 5.48 -11.63 7.33
CA ALA A 116 4.49 -12.69 7.10
C ALA A 116 3.30 -12.19 6.26
N LYS A 117 2.86 -10.93 6.45
CA LYS A 117 1.78 -10.35 5.64
C LYS A 117 2.18 -10.13 4.18
N TYR A 118 3.39 -9.69 3.92
CA TYR A 118 3.90 -9.59 2.54
C TYR A 118 4.00 -10.98 1.88
N GLN A 119 4.47 -11.98 2.62
CA GLN A 119 4.55 -13.36 2.11
C GLN A 119 3.15 -13.94 1.84
N GLU A 120 2.17 -13.68 2.70
CA GLU A 120 0.78 -14.09 2.51
C GLU A 120 0.20 -13.47 1.23
N ALA A 121 0.37 -12.15 1.04
CA ALA A 121 -0.09 -11.47 -0.16
C ALA A 121 0.55 -12.05 -1.44
N MET A 122 1.86 -12.28 -1.42
CA MET A 122 2.59 -12.89 -2.52
C MET A 122 2.06 -14.29 -2.82
N ALA A 123 1.90 -15.15 -1.82
CA ALA A 123 1.40 -16.50 -2.01
C ALA A 123 0.00 -16.53 -2.61
N ARG A 124 -0.92 -15.64 -2.16
CA ARG A 124 -2.27 -15.52 -2.72
C ARG A 124 -2.24 -15.08 -4.18
N LEU A 125 -1.43 -14.08 -4.53
CA LEU A 125 -1.37 -13.54 -5.89
C LEU A 125 -0.73 -14.52 -6.89
N THR A 126 0.16 -15.41 -6.43
CA THR A 126 0.88 -16.37 -7.29
C THR A 126 0.27 -17.77 -7.32
N ALA A 127 -0.72 -18.06 -6.47
CA ALA A 127 -1.47 -19.33 -6.47
C ALA A 127 -2.46 -19.45 -7.71
#